data_845979f9f679ee5994453c1778ee229f
#
_entry.id   845979f9f679ee5994453c1778ee229f
#
_cell.length_a   1.000
_cell.length_b   1.000
_cell.length_c   1.000
_cell.angle_alpha   90.00
_cell.angle_beta   90.00
_cell.angle_gamma   90.00
#
_symmetry.space_group_name_H-M   'P 1'
#
loop_
_entity.id
_entity.type
_entity.pdbx_description
1 polymer ?
#
loop_
_entity_poly.entity_id
_entity_poly.type
_entity_poly.pdbx_seq_one_letter_code
_entity_poly.pdbx_strand_id
1 'polypeptide(L)'
;CVLAEYYKAIGAGVQVIGCPKTIDGDLKNAQIETSFGFDTACKVYSEVIGNIQRDCNSAQKYWHFIKLMGRSASHIALECALQTQPNVCIISEEVEEKNMSLDDIVTYVAGIVAKRAAEGNNFGTVLIPEGLIEFVPAMKRLIAELNDFLAKHDAEFKMIKKSEQRAYIISKLTKENSDLYASLPEGVARQLSLDRDPHGNVQVSLIETEKLLSEMVGKKLAEWKAEGKYVGKFAAQHHFFGYEGRCAAPSNYDAD
;
A
#
# COMPACT_ATOMS: atom_id res chain seq x y z
N CYS A 1 14.77 -10.01 -21.74
CA CYS A 1 16.07 -10.61 -21.48
C CYS A 1 16.12 -12.07 -21.94
N VAL A 2 15.32 -12.98 -21.43
CA VAL A 2 15.35 -14.42 -21.77
C VAL A 2 15.22 -14.67 -23.29
N LEU A 3 14.28 -14.00 -23.97
CA LEU A 3 14.13 -14.12 -25.42
C LEU A 3 15.36 -13.63 -26.19
N ALA A 4 15.99 -12.52 -25.75
CA ALA A 4 17.18 -11.99 -26.37
C ALA A 4 18.36 -12.96 -26.23
N GLU A 5 18.54 -13.54 -25.06
CA GLU A 5 19.54 -14.57 -24.76
C GLU A 5 19.31 -15.84 -25.59
N TYR A 6 18.07 -16.29 -25.65
CA TYR A 6 17.70 -17.46 -26.45
C TYR A 6 18.01 -17.28 -27.94
N TYR A 7 17.54 -16.20 -28.57
CA TYR A 7 17.80 -15.94 -29.98
C TYR A 7 19.28 -15.73 -30.28
N LYS A 8 20.03 -15.15 -29.36
CA LYS A 8 21.48 -15.03 -29.47
C LYS A 8 22.15 -16.41 -29.42
N ALA A 9 21.73 -17.28 -28.50
CA ALA A 9 22.29 -18.62 -28.33
C ALA A 9 22.06 -19.53 -29.55
N ILE A 10 20.91 -19.44 -30.20
CA ILE A 10 20.58 -20.22 -31.39
C ILE A 10 21.04 -19.57 -32.71
N GLY A 11 21.66 -18.39 -32.66
CA GLY A 11 22.13 -17.70 -33.87
C GLY A 11 21.03 -17.25 -34.83
N ALA A 12 19.81 -17.03 -34.36
CA ALA A 12 18.64 -16.77 -35.20
C ALA A 12 18.66 -15.43 -35.96
N GLY A 13 19.62 -14.55 -35.69
CA GLY A 13 19.69 -13.23 -36.31
C GLY A 13 18.54 -12.27 -35.95
N VAL A 14 17.75 -12.62 -34.94
CA VAL A 14 16.62 -11.83 -34.44
C VAL A 14 17.11 -10.88 -33.36
N GLN A 15 16.75 -9.61 -33.51
CA GLN A 15 17.00 -8.58 -32.50
C GLN A 15 15.79 -8.43 -31.58
N VAL A 16 16.03 -8.44 -30.26
CA VAL A 16 14.99 -8.25 -29.23
C VAL A 16 15.30 -6.97 -28.47
N ILE A 17 14.39 -6.03 -28.50
CA ILE A 17 14.51 -4.74 -27.83
C ILE A 17 13.44 -4.68 -26.72
N GLY A 18 13.88 -4.44 -25.48
CA GLY A 18 12.99 -4.25 -24.32
C GLY A 18 12.70 -2.77 -24.12
N CYS A 19 11.42 -2.40 -24.04
CA CYS A 19 10.98 -1.07 -23.68
C CYS A 19 10.43 -1.13 -22.24
N PRO A 20 11.20 -0.71 -21.22
CA PRO A 20 10.72 -0.73 -19.85
C PRO A 20 9.59 0.28 -19.64
N LYS A 21 8.61 -0.06 -18.82
CA LYS A 21 7.44 0.77 -18.55
C LYS A 21 6.89 0.53 -17.17
N THR A 22 6.76 1.60 -16.39
CA THR A 22 6.03 1.65 -15.11
C THR A 22 5.53 3.08 -14.88
N ILE A 23 4.45 3.22 -14.11
CA ILE A 23 3.98 4.53 -13.65
C ILE A 23 4.64 4.95 -12.33
N ASP A 24 5.40 4.07 -11.66
CA ASP A 24 5.90 4.27 -10.30
C ASP A 24 6.95 5.39 -10.16
N GLY A 25 7.51 5.86 -11.28
CA GLY A 25 8.50 6.93 -11.28
C GLY A 25 9.93 6.49 -10.92
N ASP A 26 10.17 5.18 -10.81
CA ASP A 26 11.46 4.58 -10.41
C ASP A 26 12.36 4.16 -11.59
N LEU A 27 11.86 4.21 -12.83
CA LEU A 27 12.62 3.95 -14.06
C LEU A 27 13.24 5.23 -14.61
N LYS A 28 14.23 5.77 -13.91
CA LYS A 28 14.97 6.94 -14.37
C LYS A 28 16.46 6.62 -14.48
N ASN A 29 17.03 6.88 -15.66
CA ASN A 29 18.47 6.74 -15.94
C ASN A 29 18.90 7.67 -17.07
N ALA A 30 20.13 7.53 -17.55
CA ALA A 30 20.66 8.38 -18.61
C ALA A 30 19.92 8.28 -19.96
N GLN A 31 19.20 7.19 -20.21
CA GLN A 31 18.45 6.92 -21.43
C GLN A 31 16.94 7.12 -21.25
N ILE A 32 16.47 7.11 -20.02
CA ILE A 32 15.03 7.26 -19.66
C ILE A 32 14.92 8.44 -18.72
N GLU A 33 14.42 9.55 -19.22
CA GLU A 33 14.27 10.79 -18.43
C GLU A 33 13.09 10.72 -17.49
N THR A 34 12.00 10.05 -17.91
CA THR A 34 10.76 9.92 -17.15
C THR A 34 10.17 8.52 -17.25
N SER A 35 9.46 8.10 -16.21
CA SER A 35 8.62 6.92 -16.27
C SER A 35 7.30 7.26 -16.96
N PHE A 36 7.02 6.62 -18.10
CA PHE A 36 5.80 6.85 -18.89
C PHE A 36 4.53 6.56 -18.06
N GLY A 37 3.60 7.52 -18.06
CA GLY A 37 2.34 7.44 -17.33
C GLY A 37 2.40 7.97 -15.92
N PHE A 38 3.57 8.34 -15.37
CA PHE A 38 3.71 8.92 -14.04
C PHE A 38 3.00 10.26 -13.92
N ASP A 39 3.25 11.19 -14.85
CA ASP A 39 2.64 12.53 -14.86
C ASP A 39 1.12 12.45 -14.98
N THR A 40 0.63 11.59 -15.88
CA THR A 40 -0.80 11.34 -16.08
C THR A 40 -1.45 10.82 -14.80
N ALA A 41 -0.89 9.78 -14.18
CA ALA A 41 -1.42 9.20 -12.97
C ALA A 41 -1.45 10.23 -11.82
N CYS A 42 -0.36 10.97 -11.62
CA CYS A 42 -0.29 12.00 -10.59
C CYS A 42 -1.32 13.12 -10.79
N LYS A 43 -1.53 13.57 -12.02
CA LYS A 43 -2.56 14.59 -12.34
C LYS A 43 -3.97 14.10 -12.04
N VAL A 44 -4.31 12.89 -12.50
CA VAL A 44 -5.63 12.30 -12.27
C VAL A 44 -5.89 12.10 -10.77
N TYR A 45 -4.93 11.50 -10.06
CA TYR A 45 -5.10 11.26 -8.63
C TYR A 45 -5.17 12.55 -7.83
N SER A 46 -4.36 13.55 -8.15
CA SER A 46 -4.37 14.83 -7.45
C SER A 46 -5.70 15.57 -7.64
N GLU A 47 -6.30 15.50 -8.83
CA GLU A 47 -7.63 16.08 -9.08
C GLU A 47 -8.70 15.41 -8.20
N VAL A 48 -8.72 14.07 -8.17
CA VAL A 48 -9.71 13.33 -7.37
C VAL A 48 -9.48 13.54 -5.87
N ILE A 49 -8.22 13.55 -5.41
CA ILE A 49 -7.87 13.88 -4.01
C ILE A 49 -8.38 15.28 -3.66
N GLY A 50 -8.14 16.26 -4.52
CA GLY A 50 -8.62 17.63 -4.32
C GLY A 50 -10.14 17.72 -4.19
N ASN A 51 -10.89 16.93 -4.98
CA ASN A 51 -12.34 16.84 -4.89
C ASN A 51 -12.78 16.22 -3.55
N ILE A 52 -12.13 15.14 -3.10
CA ILE A 52 -12.40 14.53 -1.79
C ILE A 52 -12.08 15.52 -0.66
N GLN A 53 -11.00 16.28 -0.77
CA GLN A 53 -10.66 17.29 0.26
C GLN A 53 -11.70 18.40 0.35
N ARG A 54 -12.29 18.81 -0.76
CA ARG A 54 -13.39 19.79 -0.75
C ARG A 54 -14.62 19.23 -0.04
N ASP A 55 -15.00 17.99 -0.35
CA ASP A 55 -16.10 17.31 0.35
C ASP A 55 -15.77 17.12 1.83
N CYS A 56 -14.57 16.69 2.16
CA CYS A 56 -14.07 16.53 3.51
C CYS A 56 -14.19 17.83 4.35
N ASN A 57 -13.78 18.96 3.77
CA ASN A 57 -13.89 20.27 4.39
C ASN A 57 -15.34 20.76 4.54
N SER A 58 -16.22 20.38 3.61
CA SER A 58 -17.65 20.69 3.67
C SER A 58 -18.40 19.87 4.71
N ALA A 59 -18.18 18.54 4.68
CA ALA A 59 -18.87 17.60 5.57
C ALA A 59 -18.33 17.62 7.02
N GLN A 60 -17.04 17.87 7.21
CA GLN A 60 -16.32 17.91 8.50
C GLN A 60 -16.53 16.69 9.40
N LYS A 61 -16.66 15.47 8.79
CA LYS A 61 -17.10 14.28 9.50
C LYS A 61 -16.14 13.11 9.44
N TYR A 62 -15.32 13.00 8.35
CA TYR A 62 -14.60 11.78 8.03
C TYR A 62 -13.11 12.00 7.85
N TRP A 63 -12.34 11.00 8.21
CA TRP A 63 -10.96 10.83 7.78
C TRP A 63 -10.93 9.92 6.56
N HIS A 64 -10.42 10.44 5.45
CA HIS A 64 -10.31 9.71 4.19
C HIS A 64 -8.92 9.07 4.08
N PHE A 65 -8.88 7.76 4.14
CA PHE A 65 -7.68 6.95 3.93
C PHE A 65 -7.63 6.59 2.45
N ILE A 66 -6.66 7.12 1.74
CA ILE A 66 -6.56 7.05 0.29
C ILE A 66 -5.29 6.27 -0.08
N LYS A 67 -5.46 5.05 -0.56
CA LYS A 67 -4.37 4.25 -1.11
C LYS A 67 -4.17 4.63 -2.58
N LEU A 68 -2.92 4.91 -2.96
CA LEU A 68 -2.53 5.28 -4.32
C LEU A 68 -1.72 4.15 -4.94
N MET A 69 -1.98 3.86 -6.22
CA MET A 69 -1.18 2.91 -6.98
C MET A 69 0.29 3.37 -7.03
N GLY A 70 1.19 2.43 -7.07
CA GLY A 70 2.64 2.62 -7.00
C GLY A 70 3.23 1.69 -5.95
N ARG A 71 3.86 0.59 -6.42
CA ARG A 71 4.32 -0.50 -5.55
C ARG A 71 5.78 -0.36 -5.17
N SER A 72 6.62 -0.03 -6.16
CA SER A 72 8.07 -0.04 -6.00
C SER A 72 8.62 1.19 -5.31
N ALA A 73 7.88 2.30 -5.33
CA ALA A 73 8.29 3.57 -4.75
C ALA A 73 7.08 4.41 -4.36
N SER A 74 7.28 5.36 -3.46
CA SER A 74 6.24 6.30 -2.98
C SER A 74 6.18 7.60 -3.81
N HIS A 75 6.79 7.65 -5.00
CA HIS A 75 6.89 8.86 -5.80
C HIS A 75 5.52 9.44 -6.17
N ILE A 76 4.55 8.58 -6.56
CA ILE A 76 3.18 9.03 -6.87
C ILE A 76 2.52 9.64 -5.62
N ALA A 77 2.64 8.98 -4.47
CA ALA A 77 2.07 9.48 -3.23
C ALA A 77 2.69 10.81 -2.82
N LEU A 78 4.01 10.96 -2.97
CA LEU A 78 4.74 12.18 -2.68
C LEU A 78 4.33 13.32 -3.62
N GLU A 79 4.28 13.06 -4.94
CA GLU A 79 3.86 14.06 -5.92
C GLU A 79 2.42 14.53 -5.68
N CYS A 80 1.49 13.60 -5.44
CA CYS A 80 0.12 13.93 -5.08
C CYS A 80 0.04 14.74 -3.77
N ALA A 81 0.90 14.41 -2.79
CA ALA A 81 0.95 15.17 -1.53
C ALA A 81 1.46 16.60 -1.74
N LEU A 82 2.46 16.80 -2.59
CA LEU A 82 2.96 18.14 -2.93
C LEU A 82 1.89 19.00 -3.63
N GLN A 83 1.07 18.38 -4.49
CA GLN A 83 0.00 19.07 -5.21
C GLN A 83 -1.23 19.34 -4.35
N THR A 84 -1.59 18.45 -3.41
CA THR A 84 -2.88 18.49 -2.69
C THR A 84 -2.76 18.85 -1.21
N GLN A 85 -1.56 18.77 -0.63
CA GLN A 85 -1.29 19.09 0.77
C GLN A 85 -2.23 18.36 1.76
N PRO A 86 -2.24 17.01 1.77
CA PRO A 86 -3.05 16.22 2.69
C PRO A 86 -2.59 16.42 4.14
N ASN A 87 -3.40 15.99 5.09
CA ASN A 87 -3.03 16.07 6.51
C ASN A 87 -1.91 15.08 6.88
N VAL A 88 -1.88 13.94 6.19
CA VAL A 88 -0.83 12.91 6.33
C VAL A 88 -0.49 12.37 4.95
N CYS A 89 0.78 12.20 4.67
CA CYS A 89 1.30 11.37 3.59
C CYS A 89 2.33 10.41 4.18
N ILE A 90 2.13 9.11 3.96
CA ILE A 90 3.09 8.08 4.38
C ILE A 90 4.04 7.84 3.22
N ILE A 91 5.34 7.83 3.50
CA ILE A 91 6.40 7.52 2.54
C ILE A 91 7.04 6.20 2.93
N SER A 92 6.94 5.21 2.07
CA SER A 92 7.39 3.84 2.37
C SER A 92 8.89 3.77 2.63
N GLU A 93 9.68 4.53 1.91
CA GLU A 93 11.12 4.60 2.02
C GLU A 93 11.55 5.15 3.40
N GLU A 94 10.84 6.15 3.93
CA GLU A 94 11.06 6.65 5.28
C GLU A 94 10.70 5.62 6.36
N VAL A 95 9.65 4.85 6.13
CA VAL A 95 9.23 3.77 7.04
C VAL A 95 10.32 2.71 7.14
N GLU A 96 10.93 2.31 6.00
CA GLU A 96 12.03 1.35 5.97
C GLU A 96 13.29 1.93 6.62
N GLU A 97 13.70 3.16 6.25
CA GLU A 97 14.88 3.82 6.79
C GLU A 97 14.82 3.99 8.31
N LYS A 98 13.65 4.41 8.83
CA LYS A 98 13.41 4.58 10.27
C LYS A 98 13.08 3.27 10.99
N ASN A 99 13.03 2.15 10.27
CA ASN A 99 12.65 0.82 10.79
C ASN A 99 11.33 0.86 11.57
N MET A 100 10.33 1.57 11.04
CA MET A 100 9.05 1.73 11.72
C MET A 100 8.21 0.46 11.67
N SER A 101 7.58 0.13 12.79
CA SER A 101 6.55 -0.90 12.87
C SER A 101 5.19 -0.38 12.41
N LEU A 102 4.22 -1.27 12.19
CA LEU A 102 2.83 -0.87 11.95
C LEU A 102 2.27 -0.02 13.10
N ASP A 103 2.62 -0.34 14.35
CA ASP A 103 2.16 0.42 15.52
C ASP A 103 2.75 1.83 15.57
N ASP A 104 3.99 2.01 15.12
CA ASP A 104 4.62 3.33 15.01
C ASP A 104 3.89 4.20 13.98
N ILE A 105 3.57 3.63 12.81
CA ILE A 105 2.80 4.32 11.77
C ILE A 105 1.41 4.69 12.29
N VAL A 106 0.72 3.75 12.93
CA VAL A 106 -0.61 3.96 13.52
C VAL A 106 -0.56 5.04 14.60
N THR A 107 0.45 5.00 15.46
CA THR A 107 0.65 5.99 16.53
C THR A 107 0.91 7.38 15.96
N TYR A 108 1.71 7.47 14.90
CA TYR A 108 1.95 8.73 14.19
C TYR A 108 0.66 9.32 13.61
N VAL A 109 -0.12 8.53 12.88
CA VAL A 109 -1.40 8.96 12.29
C VAL A 109 -2.41 9.32 13.38
N ALA A 110 -2.55 8.49 14.42
CA ALA A 110 -3.44 8.75 15.55
C ALA A 110 -3.07 10.04 16.28
N GLY A 111 -1.78 10.34 16.41
CA GLY A 111 -1.29 11.60 17.00
C GLY A 111 -1.75 12.83 16.22
N ILE A 112 -1.70 12.79 14.90
CA ILE A 112 -2.20 13.87 14.05
C ILE A 112 -3.73 14.01 14.17
N VAL A 113 -4.45 12.87 14.15
CA VAL A 113 -5.91 12.86 14.34
C VAL A 113 -6.28 13.48 15.68
N ALA A 114 -5.59 13.08 16.76
CA ALA A 114 -5.87 13.60 18.11
C ALA A 114 -5.56 15.09 18.23
N LYS A 115 -4.43 15.55 17.66
CA LYS A 115 -4.07 16.97 17.63
C LYS A 115 -5.13 17.80 16.92
N ARG A 116 -5.56 17.38 15.73
CA ARG A 116 -6.60 18.09 14.97
C ARG A 116 -7.96 18.07 15.68
N ALA A 117 -8.30 16.95 16.32
CA ALA A 117 -9.53 16.86 17.11
C ALA A 117 -9.54 17.83 18.30
N ALA A 118 -8.41 18.05 18.96
CA ALA A 118 -8.27 19.04 20.02
C ALA A 118 -8.53 20.49 19.52
N GLU A 119 -8.28 20.73 18.23
CA GLU A 119 -8.59 22.00 17.54
C GLU A 119 -10.03 22.04 16.98
N GLY A 120 -10.86 21.02 17.24
CA GLY A 120 -12.23 20.91 16.73
C GLY A 120 -12.35 20.26 15.35
N ASN A 121 -11.24 19.87 14.71
CA ASN A 121 -11.18 19.34 13.36
C ASN A 121 -11.17 17.80 13.37
N ASN A 122 -12.34 17.16 13.32
CA ASN A 122 -12.48 15.70 13.31
C ASN A 122 -12.50 15.09 11.89
N PHE A 123 -11.77 15.67 10.96
CA PHE A 123 -11.72 15.29 9.56
C PHE A 123 -10.35 15.53 8.95
N GLY A 124 -10.07 14.84 7.84
CA GLY A 124 -8.81 15.00 7.12
C GLY A 124 -8.56 13.92 6.08
N THR A 125 -7.40 13.99 5.43
CA THR A 125 -6.97 13.05 4.41
C THR A 125 -5.61 12.45 4.74
N VAL A 126 -5.49 11.15 4.49
CA VAL A 126 -4.26 10.34 4.68
C VAL A 126 -3.94 9.67 3.35
N LEU A 127 -2.80 9.98 2.76
CA LEU A 127 -2.30 9.31 1.55
C LEU A 127 -1.39 8.14 1.93
N ILE A 128 -1.61 7.01 1.29
CA ILE A 128 -0.95 5.74 1.58
C ILE A 128 -0.43 5.15 0.26
N PRO A 129 0.87 4.92 0.09
CA PRO A 129 1.40 4.22 -1.07
C PRO A 129 0.99 2.73 -1.02
N GLU A 130 0.66 2.17 -2.18
CA GLU A 130 0.23 0.77 -2.31
C GLU A 130 1.24 -0.22 -1.73
N GLY A 131 2.54 0.04 -1.94
CA GLY A 131 3.62 -0.82 -1.50
C GLY A 131 3.96 -0.76 -0.01
N LEU A 132 3.34 0.12 0.77
CA LEU A 132 3.71 0.37 2.17
C LEU A 132 3.98 -0.88 3.00
N ILE A 133 3.14 -1.90 2.86
CA ILE A 133 3.24 -3.15 3.63
C ILE A 133 4.57 -3.87 3.41
N GLU A 134 5.13 -3.81 2.20
CA GLU A 134 6.42 -4.44 1.87
C GLU A 134 7.62 -3.69 2.45
N PHE A 135 7.44 -2.43 2.84
CA PHE A 135 8.48 -1.59 3.45
C PHE A 135 8.49 -1.63 4.98
N VAL A 136 7.44 -2.20 5.60
CA VAL A 136 7.44 -2.46 7.04
C VAL A 136 8.27 -3.72 7.33
N PRO A 137 9.42 -3.63 8.04
CA PRO A 137 10.37 -4.75 8.14
C PRO A 137 9.78 -6.04 8.71
N ALA A 138 8.91 -5.92 9.70
CA ALA A 138 8.22 -7.08 10.28
C ALA A 138 7.25 -7.73 9.28
N MET A 139 6.51 -6.93 8.51
CA MET A 139 5.61 -7.43 7.47
C MET A 139 6.38 -8.06 6.30
N LYS A 140 7.51 -7.48 5.92
CA LYS A 140 8.41 -8.02 4.88
C LYS A 140 8.88 -9.43 5.25
N ARG A 141 9.31 -9.63 6.51
CA ARG A 141 9.70 -10.96 7.01
C ARG A 141 8.54 -11.94 7.02
N LEU A 142 7.37 -11.51 7.50
CA LEU A 142 6.15 -12.33 7.49
C LEU A 142 5.76 -12.76 6.08
N ILE A 143 5.75 -11.84 5.12
CA ILE A 143 5.40 -12.12 3.71
C ILE A 143 6.40 -13.11 3.10
N ALA A 144 7.70 -12.95 3.35
CA ALA A 144 8.72 -13.87 2.87
C ALA A 144 8.50 -15.29 3.42
N GLU A 145 8.28 -15.42 4.73
CA GLU A 145 8.02 -16.73 5.35
C GLU A 145 6.72 -17.36 4.85
N LEU A 146 5.65 -16.56 4.66
CA LEU A 146 4.39 -17.03 4.08
C LEU A 146 4.58 -17.51 2.64
N ASN A 147 5.35 -16.81 1.82
CA ASN A 147 5.65 -17.22 0.46
C ASN A 147 6.37 -18.56 0.43
N ASP A 148 7.43 -18.71 1.23
CA ASP A 148 8.20 -19.96 1.33
C ASP A 148 7.34 -21.12 1.86
N PHE A 149 6.52 -20.87 2.87
CA PHE A 149 5.65 -21.87 3.45
C PHE A 149 4.59 -22.35 2.47
N LEU A 150 3.85 -21.43 1.85
CA LEU A 150 2.76 -21.78 0.95
C LEU A 150 3.27 -22.36 -0.38
N ALA A 151 4.44 -21.96 -0.87
CA ALA A 151 5.06 -22.60 -2.03
C ALA A 151 5.36 -24.08 -1.78
N LYS A 152 5.74 -24.44 -0.55
CA LYS A 152 6.05 -25.84 -0.17
C LYS A 152 4.81 -26.68 0.15
N HIS A 153 3.73 -26.07 0.61
CA HIS A 153 2.54 -26.75 1.16
C HIS A 153 1.23 -26.40 0.45
N ASP A 154 1.28 -25.90 -0.79
CA ASP A 154 0.12 -25.43 -1.55
C ASP A 154 -0.98 -26.51 -1.67
N ALA A 155 -0.60 -27.76 -1.96
CA ALA A 155 -1.55 -28.87 -2.10
C ALA A 155 -2.28 -29.20 -0.78
N GLU A 156 -1.54 -29.23 0.33
CA GLU A 156 -2.11 -29.49 1.66
C GLU A 156 -3.00 -28.32 2.09
N PHE A 157 -2.54 -27.10 1.88
CA PHE A 157 -3.26 -25.89 2.26
C PHE A 157 -4.63 -25.75 1.57
N LYS A 158 -4.72 -26.13 0.29
CA LYS A 158 -5.96 -26.13 -0.49
C LYS A 158 -6.99 -27.14 0.01
N MET A 159 -6.56 -28.20 0.68
CA MET A 159 -7.46 -29.22 1.27
C MET A 159 -8.02 -28.80 2.63
N ILE A 160 -7.44 -27.81 3.29
CA ILE A 160 -7.87 -27.32 4.59
C ILE A 160 -9.12 -26.44 4.45
N LYS A 161 -10.10 -26.64 5.32
CA LYS A 161 -11.29 -25.79 5.37
C LYS A 161 -10.91 -24.32 5.61
N LYS A 162 -11.56 -23.40 4.91
CA LYS A 162 -11.28 -21.96 5.01
C LYS A 162 -11.27 -21.43 6.45
N SER A 163 -12.12 -21.95 7.31
CA SER A 163 -12.19 -21.59 8.74
C SER A 163 -10.98 -22.04 9.56
N GLU A 164 -10.23 -23.03 9.07
CA GLU A 164 -9.09 -23.64 9.78
C GLU A 164 -7.74 -23.16 9.21
N GLN A 165 -7.76 -22.56 8.01
CA GLN A 165 -6.55 -22.11 7.31
C GLN A 165 -5.71 -21.13 8.13
N ARG A 166 -6.36 -20.16 8.82
CA ARG A 166 -5.65 -19.19 9.66
C ARG A 166 -4.91 -19.87 10.81
N ALA A 167 -5.59 -20.78 11.52
CA ALA A 167 -4.97 -21.53 12.62
C ALA A 167 -3.82 -22.43 12.13
N TYR A 168 -3.99 -23.04 10.95
CA TYR A 168 -2.93 -23.84 10.35
C TYR A 168 -1.69 -23.01 10.02
N ILE A 169 -1.83 -21.86 9.39
CA ILE A 169 -0.72 -20.94 9.12
C ILE A 169 -0.02 -20.54 10.42
N ILE A 170 -0.78 -20.09 11.43
CA ILE A 170 -0.26 -19.70 12.75
C ILE A 170 0.61 -20.82 13.36
N SER A 171 0.20 -22.09 13.21
CA SER A 171 0.94 -23.22 13.75
C SER A 171 2.27 -23.54 13.05
N LYS A 172 2.49 -22.98 11.86
CA LYS A 172 3.65 -23.28 11.00
C LYS A 172 4.65 -22.15 10.91
N LEU A 173 4.24 -20.93 11.21
CA LEU A 173 5.13 -19.76 11.21
C LEU A 173 6.06 -19.75 12.44
N THR A 174 7.17 -19.04 12.31
CA THR A 174 8.01 -18.69 13.47
C THR A 174 7.17 -17.92 14.51
N LYS A 175 7.56 -17.99 15.76
CA LYS A 175 6.77 -17.38 16.85
C LYS A 175 6.51 -15.89 16.62
N GLU A 176 7.55 -15.13 16.23
CA GLU A 176 7.42 -13.68 15.95
C GLU A 176 6.40 -13.40 14.84
N ASN A 177 6.50 -14.10 13.71
CA ASN A 177 5.59 -13.93 12.57
C ASN A 177 4.20 -14.50 12.85
N SER A 178 4.09 -15.56 13.66
CA SER A 178 2.83 -16.12 14.14
C SER A 178 2.05 -15.12 14.98
N ASP A 179 2.72 -14.46 15.94
CA ASP A 179 2.12 -13.45 16.80
C ASP A 179 1.68 -12.23 15.98
N LEU A 180 2.52 -11.77 15.03
CA LEU A 180 2.18 -10.69 14.13
C LEU A 180 0.98 -11.07 13.25
N TYR A 181 0.99 -12.24 12.60
CA TYR A 181 -0.09 -12.70 11.74
C TYR A 181 -1.41 -12.86 12.52
N ALA A 182 -1.35 -13.33 13.76
CA ALA A 182 -2.52 -13.45 14.64
C ALA A 182 -3.11 -12.08 15.03
N SER A 183 -2.28 -11.04 15.13
CA SER A 183 -2.72 -9.67 15.46
C SER A 183 -3.39 -8.93 14.30
N LEU A 184 -3.18 -9.38 13.06
CA LEU A 184 -3.75 -8.74 11.86
C LEU A 184 -5.27 -8.93 11.80
N PRO A 185 -6.03 -7.95 11.28
CA PRO A 185 -7.44 -8.12 10.94
C PRO A 185 -7.66 -9.33 10.03
N GLU A 186 -8.80 -10.01 10.19
CA GLU A 186 -9.09 -11.26 9.46
C GLU A 186 -9.05 -11.07 7.93
N GLY A 187 -9.56 -9.95 7.43
CA GLY A 187 -9.54 -9.62 6.01
C GLY A 187 -8.12 -9.55 5.45
N VAL A 188 -7.21 -8.89 6.15
CA VAL A 188 -5.81 -8.75 5.74
C VAL A 188 -5.05 -10.08 5.86
N ALA A 189 -5.22 -10.81 6.95
CA ALA A 189 -4.62 -12.13 7.13
C ALA A 189 -5.06 -13.10 6.01
N ARG A 190 -6.33 -13.02 5.61
CA ARG A 190 -6.86 -13.79 4.49
C ARG A 190 -6.25 -13.37 3.15
N GLN A 191 -6.14 -12.07 2.87
CA GLN A 191 -5.52 -11.57 1.63
C GLN A 191 -4.06 -12.01 1.52
N LEU A 192 -3.30 -11.98 2.62
CA LEU A 192 -1.93 -12.47 2.67
C LEU A 192 -1.80 -13.98 2.35
N SER A 193 -2.84 -14.76 2.57
CA SER A 193 -2.78 -16.23 2.41
C SER A 193 -3.40 -16.76 1.13
N LEU A 194 -4.33 -16.03 0.50
CA LEU A 194 -5.15 -16.57 -0.59
C LEU A 194 -4.74 -16.08 -1.98
N ASP A 195 -4.35 -14.83 -2.11
CA ASP A 195 -4.13 -14.21 -3.42
C ASP A 195 -2.65 -14.27 -3.79
N ARG A 196 -2.34 -15.12 -4.79
CA ARG A 196 -0.99 -15.35 -5.30
C ARG A 196 -0.86 -14.90 -6.75
N ASP A 197 0.29 -14.37 -7.08
CA ASP A 197 0.64 -14.12 -8.47
C ASP A 197 0.98 -15.44 -9.20
N PRO A 198 1.15 -15.43 -10.54
CA PRO A 198 1.55 -16.62 -11.28
C PRO A 198 2.91 -17.23 -10.86
N HIS A 199 3.71 -16.49 -10.10
CA HIS A 199 5.00 -16.93 -9.55
C HIS A 199 4.89 -17.46 -8.12
N GLY A 200 3.69 -17.42 -7.52
CA GLY A 200 3.42 -17.92 -6.17
C GLY A 200 3.63 -16.91 -5.05
N ASN A 201 3.91 -15.64 -5.36
CA ASN A 201 4.09 -14.59 -4.36
C ASN A 201 2.76 -13.96 -3.93
N VAL A 202 2.69 -13.43 -2.72
CA VAL A 202 1.54 -12.64 -2.25
C VAL A 202 1.30 -11.46 -3.20
N GLN A 203 0.06 -11.28 -3.63
CA GLN A 203 -0.34 -10.08 -4.38
C GLN A 203 -0.57 -8.92 -3.42
N VAL A 204 0.50 -8.23 -3.06
CA VAL A 204 0.48 -7.12 -2.08
C VAL A 204 -0.46 -5.99 -2.49
N SER A 205 -0.62 -5.75 -3.79
CA SER A 205 -1.56 -4.76 -4.34
C SER A 205 -3.03 -4.99 -3.93
N LEU A 206 -3.41 -6.25 -3.70
CA LEU A 206 -4.77 -6.60 -3.25
C LEU A 206 -4.99 -6.37 -1.75
N ILE A 207 -3.93 -6.14 -0.97
CA ILE A 207 -4.07 -5.88 0.46
C ILE A 207 -4.71 -4.50 0.66
N GLU A 208 -5.84 -4.48 1.36
CA GLU A 208 -6.57 -3.26 1.69
C GLU A 208 -5.86 -2.50 2.85
N THR A 209 -4.64 -2.01 2.57
CA THR A 209 -3.79 -1.32 3.55
C THR A 209 -4.49 -0.09 4.15
N GLU A 210 -5.30 0.60 3.37
CA GLU A 210 -6.10 1.76 3.79
C GLU A 210 -7.13 1.38 4.86
N LYS A 211 -7.73 0.20 4.75
CA LYS A 211 -8.65 -0.34 5.77
C LYS A 211 -7.89 -0.80 7.00
N LEU A 212 -6.80 -1.55 6.80
CA LEU A 212 -5.94 -2.00 7.89
C LEU A 212 -5.53 -0.83 8.78
N LEU A 213 -4.94 0.22 8.20
CA LEU A 213 -4.45 1.36 8.95
C LEU A 213 -5.59 2.11 9.64
N SER A 214 -6.71 2.33 8.97
CA SER A 214 -7.84 3.04 9.57
C SER A 214 -8.46 2.29 10.75
N GLU A 215 -8.57 0.96 10.67
CA GLU A 215 -9.06 0.12 11.77
C GLU A 215 -8.10 0.15 12.96
N MET A 216 -6.79 0.04 12.70
CA MET A 216 -5.77 0.12 13.76
C MET A 216 -5.73 1.51 14.41
N VAL A 217 -5.82 2.59 13.62
CA VAL A 217 -5.92 3.97 14.14
C VAL A 217 -7.17 4.13 14.99
N GLY A 218 -8.32 3.61 14.53
CA GLY A 218 -9.56 3.64 15.29
C GLY A 218 -9.45 2.94 16.65
N LYS A 219 -8.80 1.78 16.71
CA LYS A 219 -8.54 1.05 17.97
C LYS A 219 -7.63 1.86 18.89
N LYS A 220 -6.51 2.37 18.38
CA LYS A 220 -5.57 3.21 19.14
C LYS A 220 -6.26 4.46 19.71
N LEU A 221 -7.10 5.12 18.92
CA LEU A 221 -7.86 6.29 19.39
C LEU A 221 -8.92 5.93 20.44
N ALA A 222 -9.51 4.75 20.35
CA ALA A 222 -10.43 4.25 21.39
C ALA A 222 -9.70 3.98 22.72
N GLU A 223 -8.49 3.40 22.66
CA GLU A 223 -7.62 3.23 23.83
C GLU A 223 -7.25 4.59 24.43
N TRP A 224 -6.79 5.52 23.61
CA TRP A 224 -6.46 6.88 24.06
C TRP A 224 -7.66 7.65 24.61
N LYS A 225 -8.85 7.38 24.11
CA LYS A 225 -10.08 7.96 24.65
C LYS A 225 -10.40 7.42 26.06
N ALA A 226 -10.20 6.11 26.28
CA ALA A 226 -10.35 5.52 27.61
C ALA A 226 -9.31 6.05 28.61
N GLU A 227 -8.10 6.40 28.13
CA GLU A 227 -7.06 7.02 28.93
C GLU A 227 -7.19 8.55 29.09
N GLY A 228 -8.21 9.17 28.49
CA GLY A 228 -8.42 10.62 28.52
C GLY A 228 -7.45 11.44 27.63
N LYS A 229 -6.68 10.77 26.76
CA LYS A 229 -5.71 11.40 25.86
C LYS A 229 -6.31 11.89 24.54
N TYR A 230 -7.49 11.39 24.18
CA TYR A 230 -8.21 11.75 22.95
C TYR A 230 -9.63 12.18 23.27
N VAL A 231 -10.01 13.35 22.77
CA VAL A 231 -11.37 13.89 22.88
C VAL A 231 -11.82 14.24 21.47
N GLY A 232 -12.54 13.33 20.84
CA GLY A 232 -12.99 13.53 19.47
C GLY A 232 -13.93 12.44 18.99
N LYS A 233 -14.30 12.56 17.71
CA LYS A 233 -15.02 11.53 16.97
C LYS A 233 -14.14 11.09 15.80
N PHE A 234 -13.98 9.79 15.63
CA PHE A 234 -13.25 9.23 14.50
C PHE A 234 -14.19 8.37 13.67
N ALA A 235 -14.29 8.70 12.41
CA ALA A 235 -14.95 7.88 11.40
C ALA A 235 -14.11 7.91 10.12
N ALA A 236 -13.87 6.77 9.51
CA ALA A 236 -13.03 6.64 8.34
C ALA A 236 -13.83 6.30 7.08
N GLN A 237 -13.36 6.84 5.96
CA GLN A 237 -13.74 6.44 4.60
C GLN A 237 -12.48 5.92 3.89
N HIS A 238 -12.65 4.97 2.97
CA HIS A 238 -11.56 4.29 2.30
C HIS A 238 -11.66 4.48 0.80
N HIS A 239 -10.54 4.78 0.17
CA HIS A 239 -10.45 4.93 -1.27
C HIS A 239 -9.19 4.21 -1.77
N PHE A 240 -9.28 3.60 -2.94
CA PHE A 240 -8.14 3.11 -3.67
C PHE A 240 -8.15 3.71 -5.08
N PHE A 241 -7.11 4.45 -5.42
CA PHE A 241 -6.91 5.01 -6.75
C PHE A 241 -5.90 4.15 -7.50
N GLY A 242 -6.39 3.44 -8.49
CA GLY A 242 -5.66 2.46 -9.24
C GLY A 242 -5.72 2.71 -10.75
N TYR A 243 -6.49 1.90 -11.43
CA TYR A 243 -6.54 1.91 -12.90
C TYR A 243 -7.10 3.20 -13.52
N GLU A 244 -7.90 3.99 -12.81
CA GLU A 244 -8.42 5.28 -13.29
C GLU A 244 -7.30 6.27 -13.66
N GLY A 245 -6.20 6.28 -12.94
CA GLY A 245 -5.03 7.07 -13.32
C GLY A 245 -4.13 6.36 -14.32
N ARG A 246 -3.93 5.05 -14.13
CA ARG A 246 -3.07 4.24 -14.99
C ARG A 246 -3.59 4.10 -16.42
N CYS A 247 -4.91 4.05 -16.60
CA CYS A 247 -5.58 3.88 -17.90
C CYS A 247 -6.17 5.18 -18.43
N ALA A 248 -5.89 6.32 -17.81
CA ALA A 248 -6.34 7.62 -18.29
C ALA A 248 -5.70 7.99 -19.64
N ALA A 249 -6.33 8.91 -20.35
CA ALA A 249 -5.70 9.52 -21.52
C ALA A 249 -4.40 10.22 -21.09
N PRO A 250 -3.29 10.05 -21.86
CA PRO A 250 -2.00 10.59 -21.46
C PRO A 250 -2.06 12.11 -21.36
N SER A 251 -1.35 12.65 -20.38
CA SER A 251 -1.07 14.09 -20.31
C SER A 251 -0.19 14.50 -21.50
N ASN A 252 -0.13 15.80 -21.79
CA ASN A 252 0.76 16.28 -22.86
C ASN A 252 2.21 15.86 -22.62
N TYR A 253 2.64 15.83 -21.35
CA TYR A 253 4.00 15.43 -20.98
C TYR A 253 4.29 13.93 -21.22
N ASP A 254 3.32 13.06 -21.00
CA ASP A 254 3.44 11.63 -21.27
C ASP A 254 3.18 11.29 -22.77
N ALA A 255 2.57 12.19 -23.52
CA ALA A 255 2.24 12.00 -24.94
C ALA A 255 3.41 12.40 -25.87
N ASP A 256 4.23 13.38 -25.48
CA ASP A 256 5.38 13.89 -26.21
C ASP A 256 6.62 12.98 -26.06
#